data_7b7a81671125181bd4e613eda06a3ebe
#
_entry.id   7b7a81671125181bd4e613eda06a3ebe
#
_cell.length_a   1.000
_cell.length_b   1.000
_cell.length_c   1.000
_cell.angle_alpha   90.00
_cell.angle_beta   90.00
_cell.angle_gamma   90.00
#
_symmetry.space_group_name_H-M   'P 1'
#
loop_
_entity.id
_entity.type
_entity.pdbx_description
1 polymer ?
#
loop_
_entity_poly.entity_id
_entity_poly.type
_entity_poly.pdbx_seq_one_letter_code
_entity_poly.pdbx_strand_id
1 'polypeptide(L)'
;MSKVKTFGFDTLSLHAGQQPDPATGARATPIYQTASYVFKSPDHAASLFNVERAGHVYSRITNPTTAVLEERIAALEGGVGAIATASGQAACHLAIATLLGAGDHIVSSRAIYGGTHNLLDYTLPRFGIQTTFVDPRDPDAFAAAIQPNTKLLFGETLGNPGLDVLNIPAVSDVAHAHGLPLLIDSTFTTPYLCQPFSLGADLVFHSATKFLSGHGVIIGGLVVDSGAFDWAGSGKFPTLTEPYE
;
A
#
# COMPACT_ATOMS: atom_id res chain seq x y z
N MET A 1 6.94 -26.38 19.35
CA MET A 1 6.74 -25.25 18.43
C MET A 1 8.11 -24.81 17.95
N SER A 2 8.46 -25.00 16.68
CA SER A 2 9.70 -24.46 16.11
C SER A 2 9.60 -22.94 16.15
N LYS A 3 10.62 -22.27 16.72
CA LYS A 3 10.71 -20.81 16.67
C LYS A 3 10.70 -20.39 15.19
N VAL A 4 9.70 -19.62 14.76
CA VAL A 4 9.74 -18.98 13.45
C VAL A 4 11.02 -18.15 13.41
N LYS A 5 11.88 -18.44 12.45
CA LYS A 5 13.17 -17.75 12.32
C LYS A 5 12.90 -16.36 11.76
N THR A 6 13.00 -15.33 12.60
CA THR A 6 12.93 -13.93 12.16
C THR A 6 14.29 -13.52 11.61
N PHE A 7 14.29 -12.96 10.38
CA PHE A 7 15.51 -12.42 9.77
C PHE A 7 15.61 -10.93 10.08
N GLY A 8 16.85 -10.42 10.21
CA GLY A 8 17.10 -8.99 10.34
C GLY A 8 16.88 -8.24 9.03
N PHE A 9 16.74 -6.92 9.11
CA PHE A 9 16.41 -6.03 7.99
C PHE A 9 17.36 -6.23 6.78
N ASP A 10 18.67 -6.30 7.01
CA ASP A 10 19.66 -6.48 5.93
C ASP A 10 19.47 -7.81 5.18
N THR A 11 19.14 -8.88 5.93
CA THR A 11 18.84 -10.18 5.31
C THR A 11 17.56 -10.13 4.52
N LEU A 12 16.50 -9.48 5.03
CA LEU A 12 15.23 -9.29 4.31
C LEU A 12 15.44 -8.46 3.05
N SER A 13 16.23 -7.39 3.10
CA SER A 13 16.48 -6.52 1.95
C SER A 13 17.14 -7.25 0.77
N LEU A 14 17.94 -8.29 1.07
CA LEU A 14 18.62 -9.10 0.06
C LEU A 14 17.82 -10.32 -0.39
N HIS A 15 17.05 -10.95 0.51
CA HIS A 15 16.55 -12.31 0.30
C HIS A 15 15.03 -12.48 0.40
N ALA A 16 14.30 -11.54 1.00
CA ALA A 16 12.84 -11.69 1.10
C ALA A 16 12.19 -11.78 -0.30
N GLY A 17 11.19 -12.66 -0.41
CA GLY A 17 10.45 -12.89 -1.66
C GLY A 17 11.24 -13.63 -2.75
N GLN A 18 12.54 -13.92 -2.55
CA GLN A 18 13.38 -14.52 -3.57
C GLN A 18 13.79 -15.94 -3.20
N GLN A 19 13.54 -16.85 -4.15
CA GLN A 19 14.05 -18.22 -4.11
C GLN A 19 14.79 -18.54 -5.42
N PRO A 20 15.75 -19.48 -5.41
CA PRO A 20 16.34 -19.97 -6.66
C PRO A 20 15.27 -20.48 -7.62
N ASP A 21 15.40 -20.15 -8.89
CA ASP A 21 14.46 -20.62 -9.91
C ASP A 21 14.39 -22.16 -9.92
N PRO A 22 13.19 -22.75 -9.78
CA PRO A 22 13.10 -24.23 -9.64
C PRO A 22 13.42 -25.00 -10.91
N ALA A 23 13.37 -24.36 -12.09
CA ALA A 23 13.65 -25.01 -13.36
C ALA A 23 15.15 -24.99 -13.71
N THR A 24 15.86 -23.91 -13.37
CA THR A 24 17.26 -23.69 -13.78
C THR A 24 18.24 -23.60 -12.63
N GLY A 25 17.74 -23.38 -11.40
CA GLY A 25 18.57 -23.08 -10.24
C GLY A 25 19.16 -21.66 -10.26
N ALA A 26 18.71 -20.78 -11.14
CA ALA A 26 19.21 -19.41 -11.24
C ALA A 26 19.00 -18.68 -9.91
N ARG A 27 20.08 -18.05 -9.42
CA ARG A 27 20.04 -17.33 -8.13
C ARG A 27 19.35 -15.98 -8.27
N ALA A 28 19.58 -15.26 -9.37
CA ALA A 28 18.88 -14.03 -9.68
C ALA A 28 17.45 -14.35 -10.14
N THR A 29 16.50 -13.46 -9.81
CA THR A 29 15.10 -13.60 -10.25
C THR A 29 15.03 -13.54 -11.77
N PRO A 30 14.50 -14.56 -12.47
CA PRO A 30 14.28 -14.50 -13.90
C PRO A 30 13.31 -13.37 -14.29
N ILE A 31 13.50 -12.80 -15.48
CA ILE A 31 12.57 -11.82 -16.03
C ILE A 31 11.49 -12.56 -16.83
N TYR A 32 10.30 -12.71 -16.26
CA TYR A 32 9.15 -13.32 -16.91
C TYR A 32 8.40 -12.32 -17.78
N GLN A 33 8.93 -12.06 -18.98
CA GLN A 33 8.33 -11.14 -19.95
C GLN A 33 7.24 -11.85 -20.75
N THR A 34 6.12 -12.11 -20.10
CA THR A 34 4.95 -12.78 -20.70
C THR A 34 3.66 -12.10 -20.24
N ALA A 35 2.62 -12.16 -21.07
CA ALA A 35 1.29 -11.66 -20.72
C ALA A 35 0.47 -12.71 -19.95
N SER A 36 0.56 -13.99 -20.30
CA SER A 36 -0.30 -15.06 -19.80
C SER A 36 0.47 -16.32 -19.47
N TYR A 37 -0.16 -17.22 -18.75
CA TYR A 37 0.41 -18.48 -18.26
C TYR A 37 -0.48 -19.65 -18.66
N VAL A 38 0.12 -20.81 -18.93
CA VAL A 38 -0.59 -22.03 -19.34
C VAL A 38 -1.10 -22.77 -18.11
N PHE A 39 -2.34 -23.20 -18.16
CA PHE A 39 -2.95 -24.04 -17.14
C PHE A 39 -2.68 -25.53 -17.39
N LYS A 40 -2.56 -26.29 -16.30
CA LYS A 40 -2.33 -27.76 -16.38
C LYS A 40 -3.59 -28.52 -16.77
N SER A 41 -4.77 -28.00 -16.40
CA SER A 41 -6.10 -28.57 -16.67
C SER A 41 -7.17 -27.48 -16.49
N PRO A 42 -8.44 -27.74 -16.94
CA PRO A 42 -9.56 -26.85 -16.61
C PRO A 42 -9.77 -26.65 -15.11
N ASP A 43 -9.65 -27.71 -14.30
CA ASP A 43 -9.80 -27.63 -12.84
C ASP A 43 -8.69 -26.77 -12.20
N HIS A 44 -7.46 -26.87 -12.74
CA HIS A 44 -6.38 -25.98 -12.31
C HIS A 44 -6.69 -24.51 -12.61
N ALA A 45 -7.22 -24.22 -13.81
CA ALA A 45 -7.64 -22.88 -14.16
C ALA A 45 -8.73 -22.37 -13.19
N ALA A 46 -9.79 -23.15 -12.97
CA ALA A 46 -10.88 -22.80 -12.05
C ALA A 46 -10.35 -22.50 -10.65
N SER A 47 -9.47 -23.34 -10.10
CA SER A 47 -8.92 -23.12 -8.75
C SER A 47 -8.09 -21.85 -8.61
N LEU A 48 -7.43 -21.38 -9.71
CA LEU A 48 -6.71 -20.11 -9.72
C LEU A 48 -7.67 -18.90 -9.81
N PHE A 49 -8.68 -18.97 -10.67
CA PHE A 49 -9.67 -17.91 -10.81
C PHE A 49 -10.55 -17.75 -9.57
N ASN A 50 -10.85 -18.86 -8.87
CA ASN A 50 -11.59 -18.85 -7.60
C ASN A 50 -10.71 -18.47 -6.40
N VAL A 51 -9.42 -18.17 -6.61
CA VAL A 51 -8.44 -17.84 -5.54
C VAL A 51 -8.29 -18.96 -4.50
N GLU A 52 -8.62 -20.20 -4.86
CA GLU A 52 -8.44 -21.40 -4.01
C GLU A 52 -6.97 -21.83 -3.93
N ARG A 53 -6.16 -21.39 -4.90
CA ARG A 53 -4.71 -21.68 -5.00
C ARG A 53 -3.95 -20.44 -5.44
N ALA A 54 -2.76 -20.25 -4.87
CA ALA A 54 -1.82 -19.27 -5.37
C ALA A 54 -1.25 -19.69 -6.74
N GLY A 55 -1.05 -18.73 -7.64
CA GLY A 55 -0.45 -18.96 -8.95
C GLY A 55 -0.61 -17.77 -9.88
N HIS A 56 -0.05 -17.89 -11.08
CA HIS A 56 -0.06 -16.83 -12.08
C HIS A 56 -1.04 -17.16 -13.20
N VAL A 57 -1.88 -16.19 -13.55
CA VAL A 57 -2.89 -16.30 -14.61
C VAL A 57 -2.56 -15.33 -15.73
N TYR A 58 -2.31 -14.10 -15.39
CA TYR A 58 -2.06 -13.00 -16.31
C TYR A 58 -1.18 -11.93 -15.63
N SER A 59 -0.16 -11.43 -16.33
CA SER A 59 0.87 -10.55 -15.75
C SER A 59 0.34 -9.20 -15.24
N ARG A 60 -0.83 -8.75 -15.67
CA ARG A 60 -1.49 -7.57 -15.08
C ARG A 60 -1.97 -7.84 -13.65
N ILE A 61 -2.28 -9.10 -13.32
CA ILE A 61 -2.75 -9.52 -11.98
C ILE A 61 -1.56 -9.92 -11.11
N THR A 62 -0.74 -10.87 -11.59
CA THR A 62 0.46 -11.35 -10.89
C THR A 62 1.54 -11.74 -11.90
N ASN A 63 2.80 -11.46 -11.56
CA ASN A 63 3.95 -11.88 -12.36
C ASN A 63 5.08 -12.31 -11.43
N PRO A 64 5.77 -13.45 -11.67
CA PRO A 64 6.80 -13.95 -10.76
C PRO A 64 7.95 -12.96 -10.51
N THR A 65 8.32 -12.15 -11.52
CA THR A 65 9.36 -11.13 -11.35
C THR A 65 8.91 -10.01 -10.42
N THR A 66 7.68 -9.52 -10.61
CA THR A 66 7.08 -8.46 -9.80
C THR A 66 6.79 -8.94 -8.38
N ALA A 67 6.33 -10.19 -8.23
CA ALA A 67 6.03 -10.78 -6.93
C ALA A 67 7.23 -10.76 -5.97
N VAL A 68 8.45 -10.91 -6.46
CA VAL A 68 9.67 -10.80 -5.62
C VAL A 68 9.81 -9.41 -5.01
N LEU A 69 9.49 -8.35 -5.77
CA LEU A 69 9.50 -6.98 -5.25
C LEU A 69 8.39 -6.78 -4.23
N GLU A 70 7.18 -7.25 -4.54
CA GLU A 70 5.98 -7.12 -3.69
C GLU A 70 6.21 -7.83 -2.34
N GLU A 71 6.64 -9.08 -2.36
CA GLU A 71 6.94 -9.85 -1.14
C GLU A 71 8.08 -9.22 -0.34
N ARG A 72 9.11 -8.67 -1.01
CA ARG A 72 10.25 -8.05 -0.34
C ARG A 72 9.85 -6.78 0.38
N ILE A 73 9.10 -5.89 -0.27
CA ILE A 73 8.68 -4.64 0.36
C ILE A 73 7.69 -4.88 1.50
N ALA A 74 6.77 -5.85 1.33
CA ALA A 74 5.88 -6.27 2.41
C ALA A 74 6.66 -6.76 3.62
N ALA A 75 7.68 -7.59 3.42
CA ALA A 75 8.55 -8.09 4.50
C ALA A 75 9.37 -6.98 5.17
N LEU A 76 9.83 -5.97 4.43
CA LEU A 76 10.60 -4.85 4.95
C LEU A 76 9.74 -3.87 5.75
N GLU A 77 8.50 -3.65 5.34
CA GLU A 77 7.53 -2.83 6.08
C GLU A 77 6.92 -3.58 7.27
N GLY A 78 6.98 -4.91 7.27
CA GLY A 78 6.27 -5.75 8.24
C GLY A 78 4.80 -5.94 7.93
N GLY A 79 4.40 -5.77 6.66
CA GLY A 79 3.04 -5.97 6.16
C GLY A 79 2.75 -7.40 5.74
N VAL A 80 1.47 -7.69 5.45
CA VAL A 80 1.00 -9.01 5.00
C VAL A 80 1.09 -9.21 3.49
N GLY A 81 1.15 -8.12 2.71
CA GLY A 81 1.24 -8.16 1.27
C GLY A 81 1.47 -6.78 0.65
N ALA A 82 1.89 -6.76 -0.61
CA ALA A 82 2.05 -5.54 -1.38
C ALA A 82 1.64 -5.73 -2.84
N ILE A 83 1.35 -4.61 -3.50
CA ILE A 83 1.06 -4.56 -4.95
C ILE A 83 1.95 -3.50 -5.59
N ALA A 84 2.64 -3.88 -6.67
CA ALA A 84 3.42 -2.97 -7.48
C ALA A 84 2.56 -2.27 -8.54
N THR A 85 2.85 -1.01 -8.78
CA THR A 85 2.15 -0.14 -9.73
C THR A 85 3.13 0.62 -10.62
N ALA A 86 2.63 1.23 -11.68
CA ALA A 86 3.45 1.95 -12.65
C ALA A 86 4.11 3.24 -12.10
N SER A 87 3.63 3.78 -10.99
CA SER A 87 4.18 4.98 -10.35
C SER A 87 3.65 5.14 -8.92
N GLY A 88 4.29 6.00 -8.10
CA GLY A 88 3.77 6.36 -6.77
C GLY A 88 2.39 7.00 -6.83
N GLN A 89 2.10 7.82 -7.85
CA GLN A 89 0.74 8.37 -8.03
C GLN A 89 -0.29 7.30 -8.40
N ALA A 90 0.11 6.28 -9.17
CA ALA A 90 -0.76 5.15 -9.46
C ALA A 90 -1.02 4.32 -8.18
N ALA A 91 -0.02 4.15 -7.31
CA ALA A 91 -0.17 3.50 -6.01
C ALA A 91 -1.15 4.25 -5.11
N CYS A 92 -0.95 5.57 -4.94
CA CYS A 92 -1.83 6.44 -4.16
C CYS A 92 -3.27 6.40 -4.69
N HIS A 93 -3.45 6.59 -6.00
CA HIS A 93 -4.77 6.57 -6.63
C HIS A 93 -5.45 5.21 -6.48
N LEU A 94 -4.73 4.11 -6.68
CA LEU A 94 -5.26 2.75 -6.54
C LEU A 94 -5.75 2.50 -5.10
N ALA A 95 -4.92 2.83 -4.09
CA ALA A 95 -5.31 2.68 -2.68
C ALA A 95 -6.58 3.46 -2.37
N ILE A 96 -6.65 4.73 -2.78
CA ILE A 96 -7.82 5.57 -2.53
C ILE A 96 -9.06 5.05 -3.28
N ALA A 97 -8.94 4.76 -4.57
CA ALA A 97 -10.07 4.31 -5.39
C ALA A 97 -10.60 2.91 -5.01
N THR A 98 -9.78 2.10 -4.32
CA THR A 98 -10.21 0.81 -3.76
C THR A 98 -11.09 1.01 -2.52
N LEU A 99 -10.80 2.04 -1.73
CA LEU A 99 -11.46 2.30 -0.45
C LEU A 99 -12.65 3.25 -0.57
N LEU A 100 -12.60 4.22 -1.49
CA LEU A 100 -13.52 5.34 -1.57
C LEU A 100 -14.26 5.38 -2.91
N GLY A 101 -15.51 5.85 -2.84
CA GLY A 101 -16.37 6.12 -3.98
C GLY A 101 -16.96 7.52 -3.94
N ALA A 102 -17.88 7.81 -4.88
CA ALA A 102 -18.60 9.08 -4.93
C ALA A 102 -19.39 9.32 -3.64
N GLY A 103 -19.24 10.50 -3.05
CA GLY A 103 -19.84 10.89 -1.79
C GLY A 103 -18.95 10.69 -0.57
N ASP A 104 -17.81 9.99 -0.70
CA ASP A 104 -16.88 9.75 0.40
C ASP A 104 -15.93 10.94 0.62
N HIS A 105 -15.31 10.96 1.80
CA HIS A 105 -14.47 12.04 2.27
C HIS A 105 -13.13 11.55 2.82
N ILE A 106 -12.08 12.35 2.61
CA ILE A 106 -10.71 12.15 3.12
C ILE A 106 -10.35 13.29 4.07
N VAL A 107 -9.72 12.99 5.19
CA VAL A 107 -8.97 14.00 5.98
C VAL A 107 -7.48 13.81 5.68
N SER A 108 -6.84 14.83 5.15
CA SER A 108 -5.44 14.78 4.71
C SER A 108 -4.59 15.81 5.44
N SER A 109 -3.35 15.44 5.78
CA SER A 109 -2.32 16.44 6.03
C SER A 109 -2.21 17.41 4.85
N ARG A 110 -1.99 18.70 5.13
CA ARG A 110 -1.67 19.70 4.08
C ARG A 110 -0.22 19.64 3.64
N ALA A 111 0.67 19.08 4.48
CA ALA A 111 2.09 18.94 4.18
C ALA A 111 2.32 17.62 3.42
N ILE A 112 1.96 17.62 2.15
CA ILE A 112 2.06 16.47 1.24
C ILE A 112 2.66 16.87 -0.10
N TYR A 113 3.12 15.89 -0.85
CA TYR A 113 3.63 16.08 -2.21
C TYR A 113 2.61 16.79 -3.11
N GLY A 114 3.06 17.79 -3.86
CA GLY A 114 2.19 18.61 -4.71
C GLY A 114 1.37 17.82 -5.74
N GLY A 115 1.90 16.70 -6.27
CA GLY A 115 1.13 15.80 -7.14
C GLY A 115 -0.01 15.10 -6.41
N THR A 116 0.20 14.70 -5.16
CA THR A 116 -0.84 14.12 -4.31
C THR A 116 -1.87 15.18 -3.89
N HIS A 117 -1.42 16.39 -3.57
CA HIS A 117 -2.33 17.51 -3.33
C HIS A 117 -3.26 17.74 -4.54
N ASN A 118 -2.71 17.79 -5.75
CA ASN A 118 -3.50 17.95 -6.97
C ASN A 118 -4.46 16.77 -7.21
N LEU A 119 -4.05 15.54 -6.88
CA LEU A 119 -4.93 14.38 -6.94
C LEU A 119 -6.13 14.56 -6.02
N LEU A 120 -5.87 14.93 -4.75
CA LEU A 120 -6.90 15.06 -3.71
C LEU A 120 -7.82 16.28 -3.91
N ASP A 121 -7.27 17.41 -4.37
CA ASP A 121 -7.98 18.69 -4.45
C ASP A 121 -8.69 18.93 -5.78
N TYR A 122 -8.13 18.43 -6.89
CA TYR A 122 -8.66 18.69 -8.23
C TYR A 122 -9.15 17.45 -8.96
N THR A 123 -8.48 16.33 -8.80
CA THR A 123 -8.82 15.13 -9.59
C THR A 123 -9.96 14.34 -8.95
N LEU A 124 -9.84 13.99 -7.68
CA LEU A 124 -10.82 13.17 -6.96
C LEU A 124 -12.19 13.84 -6.80
N PRO A 125 -12.32 15.18 -6.62
CA PRO A 125 -13.61 15.84 -6.61
C PRO A 125 -14.45 15.63 -7.89
N ARG A 126 -13.80 15.42 -9.04
CA ARG A 126 -14.47 15.08 -10.30
C ARG A 126 -15.11 13.69 -10.28
N PHE A 127 -14.69 12.84 -9.36
CA PHE A 127 -15.24 11.50 -9.08
C PHE A 127 -16.11 11.50 -7.81
N GLY A 128 -16.40 12.69 -7.25
CA GLY A 128 -17.30 12.83 -6.11
C GLY A 128 -16.63 12.59 -4.75
N ILE A 129 -15.32 12.44 -4.68
CA ILE A 129 -14.56 12.26 -3.42
C ILE A 129 -14.04 13.64 -2.98
N GLN A 130 -14.34 14.03 -1.73
CA GLN A 130 -13.93 15.32 -1.18
C GLN A 130 -12.79 15.15 -0.17
N THR A 131 -11.98 16.20 -0.01
CA THR A 131 -10.85 16.18 0.93
C THR A 131 -10.83 17.45 1.78
N THR A 132 -10.64 17.28 3.11
CA THR A 132 -10.31 18.37 4.03
C THR A 132 -8.84 18.29 4.39
N PHE A 133 -8.10 19.39 4.16
CA PHE A 133 -6.68 19.49 4.50
C PHE A 133 -6.49 20.14 5.86
N VAL A 134 -5.66 19.52 6.71
CA VAL A 134 -5.39 19.98 8.10
C VAL A 134 -3.91 20.17 8.36
N ASP A 135 -3.56 20.85 9.43
CA ASP A 135 -2.16 21.02 9.86
C ASP A 135 -1.61 19.66 10.37
N PRO A 136 -0.51 19.13 9.81
CA PRO A 136 0.09 17.85 10.21
C PRO A 136 0.60 17.85 11.66
N ARG A 137 0.85 19.01 12.22
CA ARG A 137 1.37 19.18 13.60
C ARG A 137 0.27 19.16 14.67
N ASP A 138 -0.99 19.16 14.25
CA ASP A 138 -2.15 19.21 15.13
C ASP A 138 -3.04 17.96 14.92
N PRO A 139 -2.85 16.89 15.72
CA PRO A 139 -3.71 15.71 15.65
C PRO A 139 -5.19 16.00 15.94
N ASP A 140 -5.50 17.01 16.78
CA ASP A 140 -6.88 17.37 17.09
C ASP A 140 -7.58 17.97 15.85
N ALA A 141 -6.82 18.63 14.96
CA ALA A 141 -7.36 19.11 13.69
C ALA A 141 -7.82 17.95 12.77
N PHE A 142 -7.14 16.80 12.80
CA PHE A 142 -7.61 15.60 12.08
C PHE A 142 -8.95 15.13 12.64
N ALA A 143 -9.07 15.02 13.98
CA ALA A 143 -10.32 14.62 14.63
C ALA A 143 -11.48 15.59 14.32
N ALA A 144 -11.22 16.90 14.40
CA ALA A 144 -12.24 17.94 14.14
C ALA A 144 -12.71 17.97 12.67
N ALA A 145 -11.89 17.50 11.73
CA ALA A 145 -12.22 17.47 10.31
C ALA A 145 -12.99 16.20 9.88
N ILE A 146 -13.12 15.19 10.74
CA ILE A 146 -13.85 13.95 10.42
C ILE A 146 -15.35 14.26 10.26
N GLN A 147 -15.91 13.77 9.16
CA GLN A 147 -17.31 13.88 8.79
C GLN A 147 -17.97 12.48 8.81
N PRO A 148 -19.30 12.37 8.81
CA PRO A 148 -19.98 11.07 8.78
C PRO A 148 -19.60 10.18 7.59
N ASN A 149 -19.25 10.79 6.45
CA ASN A 149 -18.81 10.12 5.23
C ASN A 149 -17.28 10.03 5.09
N THR A 150 -16.51 10.35 6.12
CA THR A 150 -15.05 10.14 6.09
C THR A 150 -14.74 8.66 6.07
N LYS A 151 -13.85 8.26 5.15
CA LYS A 151 -13.40 6.87 4.94
C LYS A 151 -11.90 6.69 5.16
N LEU A 152 -11.11 7.77 5.13
CA LEU A 152 -9.65 7.67 5.13
C LEU A 152 -9.02 8.89 5.80
N LEU A 153 -8.00 8.62 6.63
CA LEU A 153 -7.01 9.62 7.03
C LEU A 153 -5.73 9.41 6.21
N PHE A 154 -5.11 10.51 5.78
CA PHE A 154 -3.95 10.50 4.90
C PHE A 154 -2.84 11.44 5.38
N GLY A 155 -1.57 10.99 5.25
CA GLY A 155 -0.41 11.84 5.50
C GLY A 155 0.87 11.30 4.89
N GLU A 156 1.96 12.04 5.04
CA GLU A 156 3.31 11.65 4.65
C GLU A 156 4.20 11.58 5.90
N THR A 157 5.13 10.62 5.93
CA THR A 157 6.12 10.51 7.03
C THR A 157 6.91 11.80 7.19
N LEU A 158 7.33 12.39 6.07
CA LEU A 158 7.98 13.70 5.95
C LEU A 158 7.26 14.50 4.85
N GLY A 159 6.62 15.58 5.26
CA GLY A 159 5.87 16.44 4.35
C GLY A 159 6.76 17.10 3.29
N ASN A 160 6.27 17.18 2.06
CA ASN A 160 6.97 17.74 0.93
C ASN A 160 6.32 19.09 0.48
N PRO A 161 7.04 20.23 0.45
CA PRO A 161 8.50 20.38 0.61
C PRO A 161 8.96 20.79 2.03
N GLY A 162 8.06 21.02 2.98
CA GLY A 162 8.35 21.63 4.27
C GLY A 162 9.11 20.73 5.26
N LEU A 163 9.20 19.42 5.00
CA LEU A 163 9.83 18.42 5.86
C LEU A 163 9.19 18.32 7.27
N ASP A 164 7.91 18.68 7.36
CA ASP A 164 7.14 18.47 8.59
C ASP A 164 7.05 16.97 8.88
N VAL A 165 7.42 16.58 10.10
CA VAL A 165 7.33 15.18 10.54
C VAL A 165 5.92 14.93 11.08
N LEU A 166 5.21 13.95 10.52
CA LEU A 166 3.89 13.57 11.00
C LEU A 166 3.99 12.76 12.30
N ASN A 167 3.19 13.10 13.29
CA ASN A 167 3.00 12.27 14.49
C ASN A 167 2.04 11.11 14.16
N ILE A 168 2.59 10.07 13.48
CA ILE A 168 1.80 8.92 13.02
C ILE A 168 1.02 8.25 14.16
N PRO A 169 1.61 7.96 15.35
CA PRO A 169 0.85 7.37 16.46
C PRO A 169 -0.39 8.18 16.83
N ALA A 170 -0.25 9.49 17.01
CA ALA A 170 -1.38 10.32 17.40
C ALA A 170 -2.48 10.39 16.31
N VAL A 171 -2.09 10.47 15.02
CA VAL A 171 -3.06 10.47 13.92
C VAL A 171 -3.71 9.09 13.76
N SER A 172 -2.96 8.01 14.00
CA SER A 172 -3.49 6.65 14.03
C SER A 172 -4.53 6.45 15.13
N ASP A 173 -4.25 6.94 16.35
CA ASP A 173 -5.20 6.88 17.47
C ASP A 173 -6.51 7.59 17.10
N VAL A 174 -6.43 8.77 16.45
CA VAL A 174 -7.60 9.48 15.93
C VAL A 174 -8.34 8.65 14.89
N ALA A 175 -7.64 8.09 13.92
CA ALA A 175 -8.24 7.29 12.86
C ALA A 175 -9.00 6.09 13.44
N HIS A 176 -8.32 5.30 14.26
CA HIS A 176 -8.87 4.06 14.85
C HIS A 176 -10.03 4.32 15.82
N ALA A 177 -9.99 5.42 16.59
CA ALA A 177 -11.11 5.81 17.43
C ALA A 177 -12.41 6.07 16.64
N HIS A 178 -12.30 6.35 15.33
CA HIS A 178 -13.43 6.57 14.43
C HIS A 178 -13.68 5.40 13.44
N GLY A 179 -12.97 4.27 13.61
CA GLY A 179 -13.04 3.11 12.69
C GLY A 179 -12.59 3.44 11.27
N LEU A 180 -11.55 4.28 11.15
CA LEU A 180 -10.97 4.72 9.87
C LEU A 180 -9.55 4.18 9.71
N PRO A 181 -9.13 3.77 8.51
CA PRO A 181 -7.75 3.43 8.24
C PRO A 181 -6.90 4.70 8.04
N LEU A 182 -5.61 4.57 8.35
CA LEU A 182 -4.57 5.55 8.08
C LEU A 182 -3.66 5.09 6.96
N LEU A 183 -3.65 5.84 5.84
CA LEU A 183 -2.74 5.64 4.70
C LEU A 183 -1.57 6.63 4.80
N ILE A 184 -0.36 6.12 4.74
CA ILE A 184 0.88 6.91 4.83
C ILE A 184 1.71 6.80 3.55
N ASP A 185 2.08 7.95 2.98
CA ASP A 185 3.18 8.03 2.02
C ASP A 185 4.52 7.97 2.77
N SER A 186 5.26 6.87 2.57
CA SER A 186 6.58 6.66 3.19
C SER A 186 7.74 6.73 2.18
N THR A 187 7.53 7.46 1.08
CA THR A 187 8.48 7.57 -0.03
C THR A 187 9.85 8.08 0.40
N PHE A 188 9.90 9.10 1.28
CA PHE A 188 11.17 9.71 1.69
C PHE A 188 11.93 8.88 2.72
N THR A 189 11.22 8.24 3.64
CA THR A 189 11.85 7.49 4.72
C THR A 189 12.24 6.08 4.30
N THR A 190 11.48 5.47 3.39
CA THR A 190 11.56 4.04 3.08
C THR A 190 11.41 3.17 4.35
N PRO A 191 11.27 1.84 4.24
CA PRO A 191 11.21 0.99 5.44
C PRO A 191 12.51 0.99 6.27
N TYR A 192 13.58 1.55 5.71
CA TYR A 192 14.86 1.63 6.42
C TYR A 192 14.88 2.68 7.54
N LEU A 193 14.32 3.87 7.29
CA LEU A 193 14.29 4.95 8.27
C LEU A 193 13.01 4.97 9.11
N CYS A 194 11.89 4.50 8.56
CA CYS A 194 10.60 4.48 9.24
C CYS A 194 9.76 3.31 8.73
N GLN A 195 9.22 2.53 9.66
CA GLN A 195 8.21 1.51 9.40
C GLN A 195 6.87 1.98 9.96
N PRO A 196 6.01 2.65 9.18
CA PRO A 196 4.79 3.28 9.68
C PRO A 196 3.80 2.30 10.34
N PHE A 197 3.83 1.01 9.97
CA PHE A 197 2.99 -0.01 10.63
C PHE A 197 3.32 -0.17 12.11
N SER A 198 4.58 -0.06 12.49
CA SER A 198 4.98 -0.09 13.91
C SER A 198 4.48 1.13 14.70
N LEU A 199 4.04 2.16 14.00
CA LEU A 199 3.52 3.42 14.53
C LEU A 199 1.99 3.53 14.40
N GLY A 200 1.32 2.49 13.88
CA GLY A 200 -0.13 2.39 13.81
C GLY A 200 -0.75 2.70 12.44
N ALA A 201 0.04 2.93 11.39
CA ALA A 201 -0.52 3.02 10.04
C ALA A 201 -1.12 1.67 9.58
N ASP A 202 -2.14 1.72 8.74
CA ASP A 202 -2.82 0.53 8.22
C ASP A 202 -2.37 0.20 6.80
N LEU A 203 -2.16 1.24 6.00
CA LEU A 203 -1.67 1.15 4.63
C LEU A 203 -0.48 2.08 4.45
N VAL A 204 0.48 1.62 3.68
CA VAL A 204 1.65 2.42 3.28
C VAL A 204 1.78 2.38 1.77
N PHE A 205 2.12 3.50 1.15
CA PHE A 205 2.55 3.46 -0.23
C PHE A 205 3.90 4.16 -0.43
N HIS A 206 4.56 3.80 -1.52
CA HIS A 206 5.84 4.36 -1.92
C HIS A 206 5.83 4.74 -3.39
N SER A 207 6.44 5.87 -3.71
CA SER A 207 7.03 6.07 -5.02
C SER A 207 8.37 5.33 -5.07
N ALA A 208 8.37 4.11 -5.64
CA ALA A 208 9.59 3.34 -5.81
C ALA A 208 10.62 4.04 -6.72
N THR A 209 10.17 5.05 -7.48
CA THR A 209 10.98 5.95 -8.30
C THR A 209 12.10 6.65 -7.52
N LYS A 210 11.91 6.88 -6.20
CA LYS A 210 12.77 7.71 -5.36
C LYS A 210 13.82 6.86 -4.63
N PHE A 211 13.82 6.87 -3.32
CA PHE A 211 14.88 6.25 -2.52
C PHE A 211 14.87 4.72 -2.55
N LEU A 212 13.73 4.07 -2.81
CA LEU A 212 13.69 2.60 -2.96
C LEU A 212 14.53 2.12 -4.14
N SER A 213 14.42 2.75 -5.32
CA SER A 213 15.29 2.42 -6.45
C SER A 213 16.68 3.04 -6.33
N GLY A 214 16.77 4.20 -5.69
CA GLY A 214 17.99 4.88 -5.31
C GLY A 214 18.83 5.49 -6.46
N HIS A 215 18.46 5.30 -7.73
CA HIS A 215 19.31 5.64 -8.88
C HIS A 215 18.67 6.64 -9.85
N GLY A 216 17.39 6.99 -9.69
CA GLY A 216 16.70 7.93 -10.58
C GLY A 216 16.52 7.44 -12.03
N VAL A 217 16.50 6.12 -12.24
CA VAL A 217 16.47 5.51 -13.58
C VAL A 217 15.20 4.75 -13.91
N ILE A 218 14.30 4.56 -12.91
CA ILE A 218 13.03 3.88 -13.09
C ILE A 218 11.87 4.71 -12.53
N ILE A 219 10.66 4.39 -12.97
CA ILE A 219 9.41 4.85 -12.37
C ILE A 219 8.65 3.63 -11.87
N GLY A 220 8.15 3.70 -10.62
CA GLY A 220 7.36 2.64 -10.02
C GLY A 220 6.66 3.13 -8.75
N GLY A 221 5.69 2.36 -8.31
CA GLY A 221 4.98 2.57 -7.06
C GLY A 221 4.66 1.24 -6.37
N LEU A 222 4.39 1.30 -5.09
CA LEU A 222 4.03 0.15 -4.26
C LEU A 222 2.96 0.57 -3.25
N VAL A 223 1.99 -0.31 -3.01
CA VAL A 223 1.07 -0.22 -1.88
C VAL A 223 1.31 -1.44 -1.00
N VAL A 224 1.38 -1.26 0.30
CA VAL A 224 1.59 -2.32 1.29
C VAL A 224 0.44 -2.28 2.29
N ASP A 225 -0.11 -3.45 2.64
CA ASP A 225 -1.13 -3.61 3.67
C ASP A 225 -0.50 -4.19 4.94
N SER A 226 -0.81 -3.57 6.09
CA SER A 226 -0.40 -4.09 7.42
C SER A 226 -1.09 -5.41 7.76
N GLY A 227 -2.32 -5.63 7.27
CA GLY A 227 -3.21 -6.71 7.68
C GLY A 227 -3.81 -6.52 9.08
N ALA A 228 -3.62 -5.35 9.70
CA ALA A 228 -4.05 -5.10 11.07
C ALA A 228 -5.42 -4.40 11.17
N PHE A 229 -5.84 -3.67 10.13
CA PHE A 229 -7.11 -2.96 10.17
C PHE A 229 -8.30 -3.92 10.06
N ASP A 230 -9.27 -3.76 10.95
CA ASP A 230 -10.50 -4.56 10.93
C ASP A 230 -11.51 -3.98 9.91
N TRP A 231 -11.33 -4.35 8.64
CA TRP A 231 -12.19 -3.90 7.54
C TRP A 231 -13.66 -4.25 7.76
N ALA A 232 -13.94 -5.43 8.29
CA ALA A 232 -15.31 -5.89 8.55
C ALA A 232 -15.92 -5.18 9.76
N GLY A 233 -15.17 -5.11 10.87
CA GLY A 233 -15.63 -4.49 12.11
C GLY A 233 -15.87 -3.00 12.00
N SER A 234 -15.17 -2.29 11.09
CA SER A 234 -15.41 -0.88 10.84
C SER A 234 -16.79 -0.60 10.22
N GLY A 235 -17.36 -1.56 9.48
CA GLY A 235 -18.65 -1.43 8.78
C GLY A 235 -18.67 -0.38 7.66
N LYS A 236 -17.51 0.18 7.30
CA LYS A 236 -17.40 1.28 6.33
C LYS A 236 -17.00 0.83 4.92
N PHE A 237 -16.56 -0.43 4.76
CA PHE A 237 -15.96 -0.94 3.52
C PHE A 237 -16.65 -2.21 3.02
N PRO A 238 -17.97 -2.16 2.70
CA PRO A 238 -18.70 -3.35 2.26
C PRO A 238 -18.13 -3.97 0.99
N THR A 239 -17.58 -3.17 0.08
CA THR A 239 -16.94 -3.65 -1.16
C THR A 239 -15.71 -4.53 -0.94
N LEU A 240 -15.09 -4.50 0.26
CA LEU A 240 -13.95 -5.35 0.63
C LEU A 240 -14.36 -6.56 1.47
N THR A 241 -15.56 -6.56 2.05
CA THR A 241 -15.96 -7.52 3.09
C THR A 241 -17.19 -8.34 2.72
N GLU A 242 -17.98 -7.89 1.75
CA GLU A 242 -19.17 -8.58 1.27
C GLU A 242 -18.87 -9.32 -0.04
N PRO A 243 -19.42 -10.53 -0.24
CA PRO A 243 -19.30 -11.23 -1.51
C PRO A 243 -19.91 -10.41 -2.65
N TYR A 244 -19.28 -10.42 -3.81
CA TYR A 244 -19.91 -9.96 -5.05
C TYR A 244 -21.05 -10.92 -5.41
N GLU A 245 -22.25 -10.39 -5.59
CA GLU A 245 -23.38 -11.16 -6.17
C GLU A 245 -23.20 -11.34 -7.69
#